data_05d385c9089cf7dd7f562b380f40947c
#
_entry.id   05d385c9089cf7dd7f562b380f40947c
#
_cell.length_a   1.000
_cell.length_b   1.000
_cell.length_c   1.000
_cell.angle_alpha   90.00
_cell.angle_beta   90.00
_cell.angle_gamma   90.00
#
_symmetry.space_group_name_H-M   'P 1'
#
loop_
_entity.id
_entity.type
_entity.pdbx_description
1 polymer ?
#
loop_
_entity_poly.entity_id
_entity_poly.type
_entity_poly.pdbx_seq_one_letter_code
_entity_poly.pdbx_strand_id
1 'polypeptide(L)'
;MEKALNVDIRQFYREDLGVHSEELLDKLEAVSQAVTLQKGEILNKKGERQTMLPFLIEGMMRCVTLDSEGKEKTLGFTMNRGDVVLSNMDLTGCHISTDQALVPSTLILLPIDYVLQNMKDEPEVIRVYQEQIVKWGMIYQSRAVSLSQGD
;
A
#
# COMPACT_ATOMS: atom_id res chain seq x y z
N MET A 1 -12.76 0.96 9.99
CA MET A 1 -12.25 1.74 8.84
C MET A 1 -13.40 2.56 8.28
N GLU A 2 -13.29 3.85 8.31
CA GLU A 2 -14.35 4.76 7.90
C GLU A 2 -14.04 5.43 6.57
N LYS A 3 -15.08 5.87 5.86
CA LYS A 3 -14.92 6.63 4.61
C LYS A 3 -14.33 8.00 4.91
N ALA A 4 -13.28 8.40 4.17
CA ALA A 4 -12.70 9.73 4.27
C ALA A 4 -13.44 10.67 3.32
N LEU A 5 -13.92 11.83 3.84
CA LEU A 5 -14.81 12.73 3.09
C LEU A 5 -14.09 13.81 2.29
N ASN A 6 -12.89 14.20 2.66
CA ASN A 6 -12.20 15.36 2.08
C ASN A 6 -10.93 14.97 1.31
N VAL A 7 -10.97 13.85 0.58
CA VAL A 7 -9.85 13.41 -0.24
C VAL A 7 -10.19 13.56 -1.71
N ASP A 8 -9.36 14.30 -2.44
CA ASP A 8 -9.45 14.40 -3.89
C ASP A 8 -8.67 13.25 -4.51
N ILE A 9 -9.37 12.17 -4.82
CA ILE A 9 -8.77 10.93 -5.36
C ILE A 9 -8.11 11.19 -6.71
N ARG A 10 -8.77 11.94 -7.59
CA ARG A 10 -8.25 12.27 -8.93
C ARG A 10 -6.96 13.05 -8.84
N GLN A 11 -6.93 14.07 -7.98
CA GLN A 11 -5.74 14.88 -7.76
C GLN A 11 -4.58 14.04 -7.25
N PHE A 12 -4.85 13.10 -6.33
CA PHE A 12 -3.84 12.19 -5.82
C PHE A 12 -3.19 11.38 -6.94
N TYR A 13 -3.99 10.74 -7.79
CA TYR A 13 -3.43 9.95 -8.89
C TYR A 13 -2.65 10.82 -9.87
N ARG A 14 -3.13 12.02 -10.15
CA ARG A 14 -2.47 12.93 -11.07
C ARG A 14 -1.16 13.47 -10.50
N GLU A 15 -1.18 14.01 -9.31
CA GLU A 15 -0.06 14.74 -8.72
C GLU A 15 0.93 13.86 -7.98
N ASP A 16 0.44 12.90 -7.20
CA ASP A 16 1.32 12.05 -6.40
C ASP A 16 1.83 10.82 -7.15
N LEU A 17 1.03 10.23 -8.01
CA LEU A 17 1.42 9.06 -8.79
C LEU A 17 1.75 9.36 -10.26
N GLY A 18 1.56 10.60 -10.70
CA GLY A 18 1.95 11.02 -12.05
C GLY A 18 1.12 10.41 -13.18
N VAL A 19 -0.16 10.13 -12.94
CA VAL A 19 -1.08 9.64 -13.97
C VAL A 19 -1.58 10.83 -14.77
N HIS A 20 -1.34 10.85 -16.08
CA HIS A 20 -1.69 11.97 -16.96
C HIS A 20 -2.88 11.70 -17.88
N SER A 21 -3.20 10.44 -18.18
CA SER A 21 -4.34 10.09 -19.01
C SER A 21 -5.66 10.42 -18.31
N GLU A 22 -6.46 11.33 -18.90
CA GLU A 22 -7.76 11.70 -18.35
C GLU A 22 -8.71 10.50 -18.32
N GLU A 23 -8.66 9.64 -19.32
CA GLU A 23 -9.45 8.41 -19.35
C GLU A 23 -9.08 7.46 -18.21
N LEU A 24 -7.79 7.29 -17.95
CA LEU A 24 -7.32 6.45 -16.84
C LEU A 24 -7.68 7.08 -15.49
N LEU A 25 -7.57 8.40 -15.35
CA LEU A 25 -7.97 9.11 -14.14
C LEU A 25 -9.46 8.91 -13.85
N ASP A 26 -10.31 8.96 -14.86
CA ASP A 26 -11.75 8.68 -14.71
C ASP A 26 -11.98 7.27 -14.16
N LYS A 27 -11.29 6.28 -14.70
CA LYS A 27 -11.40 4.88 -14.26
C LYS A 27 -10.93 4.68 -12.83
N LEU A 28 -9.77 5.24 -12.50
CA LEU A 28 -9.19 5.11 -11.15
C LEU A 28 -10.05 5.77 -10.10
N GLU A 29 -10.54 6.98 -10.38
CA GLU A 29 -11.44 7.70 -9.47
C GLU A 29 -12.73 6.92 -9.22
N ALA A 30 -13.31 6.34 -10.27
CA ALA A 30 -14.59 5.63 -10.19
C ALA A 30 -14.53 4.39 -9.31
N VAL A 31 -13.39 3.69 -9.25
CA VAL A 31 -13.25 2.41 -8.52
C VAL A 31 -12.54 2.55 -7.19
N SER A 32 -11.87 3.67 -6.96
CA SER A 32 -11.09 3.89 -5.73
C SER A 32 -11.96 4.42 -4.60
N GLN A 33 -11.52 4.16 -3.38
CA GLN A 33 -12.21 4.60 -2.17
C GLN A 33 -11.20 5.19 -1.20
N ALA A 34 -11.50 6.36 -0.65
CA ALA A 34 -10.70 6.96 0.40
C ALA A 34 -11.23 6.55 1.77
N VAL A 35 -10.35 6.13 2.66
CA VAL A 35 -10.69 5.65 4.00
C VAL A 35 -9.78 6.24 5.05
N THR A 36 -10.26 6.27 6.29
CA THR A 36 -9.50 6.67 7.47
C THR A 36 -9.41 5.51 8.43
N LEU A 37 -8.21 5.26 8.94
CA LEU A 37 -7.94 4.32 10.02
C LEU A 37 -7.65 5.10 11.29
N GLN A 38 -8.18 4.63 12.40
CA GLN A 38 -7.82 5.13 13.71
C GLN A 38 -6.51 4.49 14.17
N LYS A 39 -5.83 5.11 15.14
CA LYS A 39 -4.64 4.54 15.77
C LYS A 39 -4.93 3.12 16.25
N GLY A 40 -4.09 2.17 15.86
CA GLY A 40 -4.21 0.77 16.23
C GLY A 40 -5.05 -0.10 15.31
N GLU A 41 -5.82 0.48 14.39
CA GLU A 41 -6.58 -0.33 13.43
C GLU A 41 -5.67 -1.07 12.47
N ILE A 42 -6.08 -2.28 12.13
CA ILE A 42 -5.37 -3.15 11.18
C ILE A 42 -5.96 -2.95 9.79
N LEU A 43 -5.09 -2.68 8.83
CA LEU A 43 -5.45 -2.57 7.41
C LEU A 43 -5.34 -3.92 6.70
N ASN A 44 -4.18 -4.53 6.77
CA ASN A 44 -3.87 -5.80 6.14
C ASN A 44 -3.58 -6.82 7.24
N LYS A 45 -4.26 -7.96 7.21
CA LYS A 45 -4.08 -9.01 8.22
C LYS A 45 -3.38 -10.22 7.60
N LYS A 46 -2.29 -10.64 8.22
CA LYS A 46 -1.53 -11.82 7.79
C LYS A 46 -2.44 -13.02 7.57
N GLY A 47 -2.29 -13.67 6.43
CA GLY A 47 -3.05 -14.86 6.04
C GLY A 47 -4.33 -14.57 5.26
N GLU A 48 -4.85 -13.36 5.31
CA GLU A 48 -6.01 -12.98 4.51
C GLU A 48 -5.60 -12.65 3.08
N ARG A 49 -6.48 -12.95 2.13
CA ARG A 49 -6.23 -12.66 0.72
C ARG A 49 -6.14 -11.14 0.49
N GLN A 50 -5.18 -10.73 -0.30
CA GLN A 50 -5.06 -9.33 -0.73
C GLN A 50 -6.17 -8.99 -1.71
N THR A 51 -6.93 -7.94 -1.43
CA THR A 51 -8.04 -7.49 -2.28
C THR A 51 -7.87 -6.06 -2.75
N MET A 52 -7.07 -5.27 -2.04
CA MET A 52 -6.90 -3.83 -2.29
C MET A 52 -5.42 -3.47 -2.37
N LEU A 53 -5.12 -2.43 -3.17
CA LEU A 53 -3.86 -1.70 -3.14
C LEU A 53 -4.08 -0.43 -2.32
N PRO A 54 -3.57 -0.37 -1.09
CA PRO A 54 -3.72 0.83 -0.26
C PRO A 54 -2.58 1.81 -0.51
N PHE A 55 -2.89 3.03 -0.88
CA PHE A 55 -1.91 4.12 -1.02
C PHE A 55 -2.04 5.06 0.17
N LEU A 56 -0.93 5.33 0.84
CA LEU A 56 -0.92 6.25 1.98
C LEU A 56 -1.05 7.70 1.51
N ILE A 57 -2.00 8.43 2.09
CA ILE A 57 -2.17 9.86 1.89
C ILE A 57 -1.55 10.63 3.05
N GLU A 58 -1.84 10.20 4.27
CA GLU A 58 -1.40 10.86 5.49
C GLU A 58 -1.37 9.84 6.62
N GLY A 59 -0.41 9.96 7.50
CA GLY A 59 -0.28 9.09 8.66
C GLY A 59 0.93 8.19 8.62
N MET A 60 0.87 7.08 9.35
CA MET A 60 1.98 6.13 9.44
C MET A 60 1.45 4.72 9.69
N MET A 61 1.93 3.77 8.89
CA MET A 61 1.59 2.36 9.01
C MET A 61 2.82 1.57 9.44
N ARG A 62 2.62 0.60 10.32
CA ARG A 62 3.65 -0.34 10.78
C ARG A 62 3.38 -1.72 10.20
N CYS A 63 4.39 -2.31 9.59
CA CYS A 63 4.33 -3.69 9.09
C CYS A 63 4.94 -4.61 10.13
N VAL A 64 4.19 -5.61 10.60
CA VAL A 64 4.62 -6.52 11.67
C VAL A 64 4.41 -7.98 11.28
N THR A 65 5.23 -8.83 11.87
CA THR A 65 5.08 -10.30 11.80
C THR A 65 5.40 -10.89 13.17
N LEU A 66 5.13 -12.18 13.33
CA LEU A 66 5.52 -12.92 14.53
C LEU A 66 6.78 -13.72 14.23
N ASP A 67 7.71 -13.76 15.18
CA ASP A 67 8.87 -14.62 15.10
C ASP A 67 8.52 -16.06 15.50
N SER A 68 9.51 -16.97 15.48
CA SER A 68 9.32 -18.38 15.85
C SER A 68 8.86 -18.59 17.29
N GLU A 69 9.07 -17.60 18.16
CA GLU A 69 8.65 -17.63 19.57
C GLU A 69 7.30 -16.94 19.80
N GLY A 70 6.65 -16.48 18.73
CA GLY A 70 5.39 -15.77 18.81
C GLY A 70 5.48 -14.31 19.21
N LYS A 71 6.71 -13.75 19.24
CA LYS A 71 6.91 -12.32 19.54
C LYS A 71 6.68 -11.49 18.31
N GLU A 72 6.07 -10.33 18.50
CA GLU A 72 5.83 -9.36 17.44
C GLU A 72 7.14 -8.71 17.01
N LYS A 73 7.36 -8.68 15.68
CA LYS A 73 8.55 -8.10 15.09
C LYS A 73 8.17 -7.09 14.03
N THR A 74 8.67 -5.87 14.15
CA THR A 74 8.44 -4.82 13.15
C THR A 74 9.36 -5.04 11.96
N LEU A 75 8.78 -5.15 10.76
CA LEU A 75 9.53 -5.30 9.52
C LEU A 75 9.82 -3.95 8.87
N GLY A 76 8.98 -2.95 9.09
CA GLY A 76 9.16 -1.63 8.51
C GLY A 76 7.98 -0.72 8.74
N PHE A 77 8.08 0.47 8.18
CA PHE A 77 7.06 1.51 8.28
C PHE A 77 6.75 2.06 6.88
N THR A 78 5.50 2.45 6.66
CA THR A 78 5.08 3.26 5.52
C THR A 78 4.65 4.62 6.05
N MET A 79 5.30 5.69 5.62
CA MET A 79 5.04 7.02 6.14
C MET A 79 5.12 8.13 5.08
N ASN A 80 5.43 7.80 3.85
CA ASN A 80 5.49 8.79 2.77
C ASN A 80 4.22 8.76 1.95
N ARG A 81 3.68 9.94 1.67
CA ARG A 81 2.52 10.09 0.80
C ARG A 81 2.79 9.47 -0.56
N GLY A 82 1.85 8.67 -1.05
CA GLY A 82 1.95 7.99 -2.34
C GLY A 82 2.54 6.58 -2.27
N ASP A 83 3.12 6.17 -1.15
CA ASP A 83 3.65 4.83 -1.00
C ASP A 83 2.51 3.82 -0.79
N VAL A 84 2.65 2.67 -1.42
CA VAL A 84 1.68 1.58 -1.25
C VAL A 84 1.97 0.79 0.01
N VAL A 85 0.91 0.49 0.77
CA VAL A 85 1.00 -0.36 1.96
C VAL A 85 0.68 -1.80 1.55
N LEU A 86 1.67 -2.48 0.98
CA LEU A 86 1.50 -3.80 0.38
C LEU A 86 2.36 -4.82 1.12
N SER A 87 1.76 -5.91 1.58
CA SER A 87 2.47 -6.93 2.32
C SER A 87 2.96 -8.10 1.47
N ASN A 88 2.45 -8.25 0.26
CA ASN A 88 2.86 -9.30 -0.67
C ASN A 88 2.94 -8.75 -2.09
N MET A 89 4.10 -8.91 -2.73
CA MET A 89 4.33 -8.46 -4.11
C MET A 89 3.53 -9.27 -5.13
N ASP A 90 3.17 -10.51 -4.81
CA ASP A 90 2.21 -11.29 -5.60
C ASP A 90 0.80 -10.79 -5.28
N LEU A 91 0.22 -10.01 -6.17
CA LEU A 91 -1.10 -9.40 -5.98
C LEU A 91 -2.24 -10.43 -5.87
N THR A 92 -2.01 -11.67 -6.31
CA THR A 92 -2.99 -12.75 -6.20
C THR A 92 -2.86 -13.55 -4.91
N GLY A 93 -1.85 -13.23 -4.09
CA GLY A 93 -1.54 -13.96 -2.87
C GLY A 93 -2.22 -13.40 -1.63
N CYS A 94 -1.90 -14.02 -0.50
CA CYS A 94 -2.34 -13.57 0.82
C CYS A 94 -1.31 -12.63 1.44
N HIS A 95 -1.75 -11.83 2.40
CA HIS A 95 -0.86 -10.99 3.19
C HIS A 95 0.14 -11.86 3.96
N ILE A 96 1.43 -11.56 3.82
CA ILE A 96 2.50 -12.28 4.55
C ILE A 96 2.85 -11.62 5.88
N SER A 97 2.32 -10.44 6.11
CA SER A 97 2.50 -9.66 7.35
C SER A 97 1.24 -8.87 7.65
N THR A 98 1.20 -8.25 8.81
CA THR A 98 0.08 -7.40 9.25
C THR A 98 0.51 -5.95 9.21
N ASP A 99 -0.34 -5.08 8.67
CA ASP A 99 -0.13 -3.63 8.63
C ASP A 99 -1.11 -2.93 9.55
N GLN A 100 -0.59 -2.12 10.46
CA GLN A 100 -1.35 -1.46 11.52
C GLN A 100 -1.07 0.04 11.53
N ALA A 101 -2.12 0.84 11.70
CA ALA A 101 -1.95 2.29 11.84
C ALA A 101 -1.34 2.65 13.19
N LEU A 102 -0.26 3.43 13.17
CA LEU A 102 0.38 3.95 14.39
C LEU A 102 -0.24 5.26 14.85
N VAL A 103 -0.83 5.99 13.93
CA VAL A 103 -1.53 7.26 14.14
C VAL A 103 -2.77 7.23 13.27
N PRO A 104 -3.74 8.14 13.47
CA PRO A 104 -4.84 8.26 12.53
C PRO A 104 -4.28 8.43 11.11
N SER A 105 -4.71 7.59 10.19
CA SER A 105 -4.13 7.51 8.85
C SER A 105 -5.21 7.51 7.78
N THR A 106 -4.92 8.15 6.66
CA THR A 106 -5.83 8.23 5.51
C THR A 106 -5.20 7.54 4.32
N LEU A 107 -5.96 6.69 3.64
CA LEU A 107 -5.49 5.90 2.51
C LEU A 107 -6.50 5.95 1.37
N ILE A 108 -6.01 5.72 0.15
CA ILE A 108 -6.84 5.43 -1.00
C ILE A 108 -6.70 3.95 -1.30
N LEU A 109 -7.83 3.24 -1.43
CA LEU A 109 -7.89 1.82 -1.72
C LEU A 109 -8.28 1.61 -3.17
N LEU A 110 -7.45 0.89 -3.91
CA LEU A 110 -7.70 0.54 -5.32
C LEU A 110 -7.89 -0.98 -5.41
N PRO A 111 -9.04 -1.48 -5.92
CA PRO A 111 -9.27 -2.91 -6.00
C PRO A 111 -8.25 -3.61 -6.89
N ILE A 112 -7.61 -4.65 -6.37
CA ILE A 112 -6.60 -5.43 -7.12
C ILE A 112 -7.24 -6.13 -8.32
N ASP A 113 -8.40 -6.77 -8.14
CA ASP A 113 -9.06 -7.48 -9.23
C ASP A 113 -9.38 -6.55 -10.40
N TYR A 114 -9.82 -5.33 -10.11
CA TYR A 114 -10.09 -4.34 -11.15
C TYR A 114 -8.82 -4.01 -11.94
N VAL A 115 -7.71 -3.79 -11.25
CA VAL A 115 -6.42 -3.49 -11.88
C VAL A 115 -5.97 -4.63 -12.79
N LEU A 116 -6.02 -5.85 -12.30
CA LEU A 116 -5.59 -7.03 -13.06
C LEU A 116 -6.46 -7.29 -14.28
N GLN A 117 -7.77 -7.04 -14.20
CA GLN A 117 -8.70 -7.29 -15.28
C GLN A 117 -8.75 -6.17 -16.32
N ASN A 118 -8.57 -4.92 -15.92
CA ASN A 118 -8.87 -3.76 -16.76
C ASN A 118 -7.69 -2.83 -17.02
N MET A 119 -6.63 -2.90 -16.21
CA MET A 119 -5.54 -1.92 -16.24
C MET A 119 -4.15 -2.52 -16.39
N LYS A 120 -4.03 -3.84 -16.49
CA LYS A 120 -2.72 -4.52 -16.52
C LYS A 120 -1.83 -4.09 -17.70
N ASP A 121 -2.44 -3.67 -18.80
CA ASP A 121 -1.73 -3.27 -20.02
C ASP A 121 -1.60 -1.74 -20.17
N GLU A 122 -2.09 -0.98 -19.20
CA GLU A 122 -1.96 0.49 -19.20
C GLU A 122 -0.52 0.89 -18.87
N PRO A 123 0.19 1.63 -19.76
CA PRO A 123 1.59 1.98 -19.53
C PRO A 123 1.84 2.76 -18.22
N GLU A 124 0.93 3.67 -17.87
CA GLU A 124 1.06 4.45 -16.64
C GLU A 124 0.89 3.59 -15.39
N VAL A 125 0.01 2.59 -15.43
CA VAL A 125 -0.18 1.63 -14.32
C VAL A 125 1.06 0.76 -14.16
N ILE A 126 1.60 0.26 -15.28
CA ILE A 126 2.84 -0.52 -15.28
C ILE A 126 3.99 0.29 -14.69
N ARG A 127 4.13 1.55 -15.07
CA ARG A 127 5.17 2.43 -14.53
C ARG A 127 5.05 2.61 -13.02
N VAL A 128 3.85 2.92 -12.53
CA VAL A 128 3.62 3.10 -11.09
C VAL A 128 3.93 1.81 -10.33
N TYR A 129 3.50 0.66 -10.85
CA TYR A 129 3.78 -0.63 -10.25
C TYR A 129 5.29 -0.91 -10.17
N GLN A 130 6.01 -0.63 -11.25
CA GLN A 130 7.47 -0.81 -11.28
C GLN A 130 8.18 0.10 -10.29
N GLU A 131 7.74 1.35 -10.16
CA GLU A 131 8.31 2.30 -9.19
C GLU A 131 8.10 1.81 -7.75
N GLN A 132 6.93 1.27 -7.43
CA GLN A 132 6.65 0.72 -6.09
C GLN A 132 7.49 -0.51 -5.81
N ILE A 133 7.67 -1.39 -6.80
CA ILE A 133 8.55 -2.56 -6.66
C ILE A 133 9.98 -2.16 -6.34
N VAL A 134 10.52 -1.16 -7.04
CA VAL A 134 11.87 -0.66 -6.78
C VAL A 134 12.01 -0.12 -5.37
N LYS A 135 11.06 0.69 -4.91
CA LYS A 135 11.05 1.21 -3.53
C LYS A 135 11.05 0.08 -2.51
N TRP A 136 10.21 -0.93 -2.71
CA TRP A 136 10.12 -2.10 -1.82
C TRP A 136 11.43 -2.88 -1.81
N GLY A 137 12.01 -3.11 -2.98
CA GLY A 137 13.29 -3.78 -3.11
C GLY A 137 14.40 -3.09 -2.33
N MET A 138 14.45 -1.77 -2.39
CA MET A 138 15.42 -0.97 -1.63
C MET A 138 15.21 -1.10 -0.12
N ILE A 139 13.97 -1.04 0.35
CA ILE A 139 13.64 -1.19 1.77
C ILE A 139 14.07 -2.56 2.28
N TYR A 140 13.73 -3.63 1.59
CA TYR A 140 14.10 -4.99 1.99
C TYR A 140 15.61 -5.22 1.93
N GLN A 141 16.28 -4.68 0.94
CA GLN A 141 17.73 -4.79 0.82
C GLN A 141 18.44 -4.09 1.98
N SER A 142 18.01 -2.89 2.34
CA SER A 142 18.54 -2.16 3.49
C SER A 142 18.32 -2.94 4.79
N ARG A 143 17.14 -3.55 4.94
CA ARG A 143 16.81 -4.36 6.10
C ARG A 143 17.69 -5.59 6.22
N ALA A 144 17.91 -6.28 5.09
CA ALA A 144 18.77 -7.46 5.06
C ALA A 144 20.22 -7.14 5.44
N VAL A 145 20.76 -6.03 4.95
CA VAL A 145 22.09 -5.54 5.33
C VAL A 145 22.17 -5.25 6.82
N SER A 146 21.20 -4.55 7.37
CA SER A 146 21.12 -4.24 8.80
C SER A 146 21.14 -5.50 9.65
N LEU A 147 20.33 -6.50 9.30
CA LEU A 147 20.28 -7.78 10.01
C LEU A 147 21.60 -8.55 9.92
N SER A 148 22.26 -8.53 8.76
CA SER A 148 23.53 -9.23 8.56
C SER A 148 24.68 -8.59 9.35
N GLN A 149 24.54 -7.32 9.75
CA GLN A 149 25.52 -6.61 10.58
C GLN A 149 25.26 -6.76 12.09
N GLY A 150 24.30 -7.59 12.48
CA GLY A 150 23.99 -7.87 13.88
C GLY A 150 23.12 -6.84 14.57
N ASP A 151 22.42 -6.04 13.82
CA ASP A 151 21.51 -5.01 14.35
C ASP A 151 20.16 -5.58 14.76
#